data_3adaab8dd320d6c1d704de193d66c2c8
#
_entry.id   3adaab8dd320d6c1d704de193d66c2c8
#
_cell.length_a   1.000
_cell.length_b   1.000
_cell.length_c   1.000
_cell.angle_alpha   90.00
_cell.angle_beta   90.00
_cell.angle_gamma   90.00
#
_symmetry.space_group_name_H-M   'P 1'
#
loop_
_entity.id
_entity.type
_entity.pdbx_description
1 polymer ?
#
loop_
_entity_poly.entity_id
_entity_poly.type
_entity_poly.pdbx_seq_one_letter_code
_entity_poly.pdbx_strand_id
1 'polypeptide(L)'
;MAIFELDGVKPQLPGEGKFWIAESAEVMGNVVLKENASVWYGCILRGDNDPIIIGENTNIQDLTVIHTDIGAPVTIGKNVTIGHRVILHGCEIGDDTLIGMGSTILNRVKIGRNCIIGANALIPEGKEIPDNSLVMGAPGKVVKDVSEVQLQVIKMSAIHYVENWQRHSKGIKRIG
;
A
#
# COMPACT_ATOMS: atom_id res chain seq x y z
N MET A 1 4.45 -6.00 -16.80
CA MET A 1 3.90 -4.84 -16.08
C MET A 1 3.24 -3.89 -17.06
N ALA A 2 2.08 -3.37 -16.73
CA ALA A 2 1.40 -2.36 -17.53
C ALA A 2 1.51 -1.01 -16.83
N ILE A 3 2.31 -0.10 -17.40
CA ILE A 3 2.52 1.26 -16.91
C ILE A 3 1.99 2.21 -17.97
N PHE A 4 1.06 3.08 -17.57
CA PHE A 4 0.35 3.95 -18.50
C PHE A 4 0.59 5.42 -18.18
N GLU A 5 0.82 6.19 -19.22
CA GLU A 5 0.68 7.64 -19.20
C GLU A 5 -0.80 8.02 -19.38
N LEU A 6 -1.27 9.02 -18.65
CA LEU A 6 -2.57 9.61 -18.81
C LEU A 6 -2.41 11.13 -18.99
N ASP A 7 -2.86 11.68 -20.12
CA ASP A 7 -2.81 13.11 -20.44
C ASP A 7 -1.42 13.76 -20.24
N GLY A 8 -0.37 13.04 -20.63
CA GLY A 8 1.04 13.48 -20.48
C GLY A 8 1.63 13.25 -19.09
N VAL A 9 0.87 12.77 -18.12
CA VAL A 9 1.35 12.43 -16.76
C VAL A 9 1.75 10.97 -16.70
N LYS A 10 3.01 10.73 -16.33
CA LYS A 10 3.61 9.38 -16.21
C LYS A 10 3.88 9.02 -14.77
N PRO A 11 3.78 7.75 -14.40
CA PRO A 11 4.29 7.27 -13.13
C PRO A 11 5.78 7.61 -12.94
N GLN A 12 6.13 8.11 -11.76
CA GLN A 12 7.50 8.41 -11.36
C GLN A 12 8.04 7.19 -10.61
N LEU A 13 9.05 6.55 -11.19
CA LEU A 13 9.61 5.31 -10.67
C LEU A 13 11.08 5.52 -10.30
N PRO A 14 11.61 4.80 -9.28
CA PRO A 14 13.04 4.75 -9.01
C PRO A 14 13.81 4.17 -10.21
N GLY A 15 15.12 4.25 -10.18
CA GLY A 15 15.96 3.62 -11.20
C GLY A 15 15.72 2.11 -11.31
N GLU A 16 16.08 1.56 -12.46
CA GLU A 16 15.93 0.12 -12.75
C GLU A 16 16.57 -0.74 -11.64
N GLY A 17 15.89 -1.82 -11.25
CA GLY A 17 16.32 -2.71 -10.18
C GLY A 17 16.07 -2.20 -8.76
N LYS A 18 15.46 -1.02 -8.61
CA LYS A 18 15.16 -0.41 -7.30
C LYS A 18 13.67 -0.46 -6.92
N PHE A 19 12.85 -1.12 -7.68
CA PHE A 19 11.42 -1.35 -7.44
C PHE A 19 10.97 -2.58 -8.20
N TRP A 20 9.75 -3.04 -7.91
CA TRP A 20 9.16 -4.13 -8.68
C TRP A 20 7.65 -3.94 -8.86
N ILE A 21 7.18 -4.19 -10.08
CA ILE A 21 5.76 -4.23 -10.43
C ILE A 21 5.51 -5.55 -11.13
N ALA A 22 4.57 -6.35 -10.62
CA ALA A 22 4.19 -7.62 -11.23
C ALA A 22 3.67 -7.44 -12.66
N GLU A 23 3.83 -8.45 -13.51
CA GLU A 23 3.43 -8.40 -14.92
C GLU A 23 1.93 -8.10 -15.11
N SER A 24 1.09 -8.59 -14.20
CA SER A 24 -0.37 -8.40 -14.21
C SER A 24 -0.87 -7.18 -13.43
N ALA A 25 0.03 -6.39 -12.83
CA ALA A 25 -0.37 -5.15 -12.16
C ALA A 25 -0.43 -3.98 -13.15
N GLU A 26 -1.35 -3.04 -12.89
CA GLU A 26 -1.55 -1.85 -13.70
C GLU A 26 -1.28 -0.59 -12.87
N VAL A 27 -0.40 0.29 -13.37
CA VAL A 27 -0.02 1.55 -12.71
C VAL A 27 -0.16 2.68 -13.71
N MET A 28 -1.02 3.65 -13.42
CA MET A 28 -1.38 4.69 -14.40
C MET A 28 -1.48 6.10 -13.81
N GLY A 29 -1.04 7.08 -14.59
CA GLY A 29 -1.15 8.51 -14.25
C GLY A 29 -0.17 8.96 -13.16
N ASN A 30 -0.64 9.80 -12.25
CA ASN A 30 0.18 10.44 -11.21
C ASN A 30 0.46 9.49 -10.03
N VAL A 31 1.30 8.49 -10.28
CA VAL A 31 1.76 7.52 -9.27
C VAL A 31 3.25 7.69 -9.04
N VAL A 32 3.68 7.77 -7.78
CA VAL A 32 5.08 7.86 -7.37
C VAL A 32 5.43 6.64 -6.55
N LEU A 33 6.35 5.82 -7.03
CA LEU A 33 6.97 4.76 -6.23
C LEU A 33 8.33 5.24 -5.70
N LYS A 34 8.64 4.89 -4.45
CA LYS A 34 9.95 5.10 -3.85
C LYS A 34 10.79 3.83 -3.91
N GLU A 35 12.05 3.92 -3.47
CA GLU A 35 13.02 2.82 -3.53
C GLU A 35 12.52 1.58 -2.77
N ASN A 36 12.72 0.40 -3.35
CA ASN A 36 12.27 -0.90 -2.87
C ASN A 36 10.74 -1.08 -2.75
N ALA A 37 9.94 -0.14 -3.24
CA ALA A 37 8.50 -0.35 -3.31
C ALA A 37 8.16 -1.51 -4.25
N SER A 38 7.13 -2.29 -3.91
CA SER A 38 6.66 -3.41 -4.75
C SER A 38 5.15 -3.43 -4.92
N VAL A 39 4.70 -3.68 -6.15
CA VAL A 39 3.28 -3.79 -6.53
C VAL A 39 3.04 -5.19 -7.09
N TRP A 40 2.22 -5.96 -6.39
CA TRP A 40 2.04 -7.38 -6.63
C TRP A 40 0.92 -7.68 -7.64
N TYR A 41 0.64 -8.96 -7.85
CA TYR A 41 -0.18 -9.41 -8.97
C TYR A 41 -1.61 -8.90 -8.93
N GLY A 42 -2.10 -8.42 -10.09
CA GLY A 42 -3.47 -7.94 -10.25
C GLY A 42 -3.80 -6.65 -9.49
N CYS A 43 -2.81 -5.94 -8.95
CA CYS A 43 -3.03 -4.63 -8.36
C CYS A 43 -3.36 -3.58 -9.40
N ILE A 44 -4.20 -2.60 -9.03
CA ILE A 44 -4.54 -1.44 -9.85
C ILE A 44 -4.26 -0.17 -9.05
N LEU A 45 -3.33 0.65 -9.51
CA LEU A 45 -3.00 1.96 -8.95
C LEU A 45 -3.38 3.02 -10.00
N ARG A 46 -4.49 3.74 -9.78
CA ARG A 46 -5.01 4.72 -10.71
C ARG A 46 -4.99 6.13 -10.13
N GLY A 47 -3.93 6.89 -10.47
CA GLY A 47 -3.72 8.29 -10.08
C GLY A 47 -4.20 9.26 -11.19
N ASP A 48 -5.48 9.23 -11.50
CA ASP A 48 -6.10 10.07 -12.54
C ASP A 48 -6.71 11.38 -12.00
N ASN A 49 -6.92 11.50 -10.70
CA ASN A 49 -7.37 12.71 -10.04
C ASN A 49 -6.23 13.39 -9.30
N ASP A 50 -5.82 12.81 -8.17
CA ASP A 50 -4.74 13.28 -7.30
C ASP A 50 -3.60 12.25 -7.22
N PRO A 51 -2.42 12.63 -6.71
CA PRO A 51 -1.28 11.72 -6.65
C PRO A 51 -1.50 10.52 -5.73
N ILE A 52 -0.90 9.39 -6.11
CA ILE A 52 -0.68 8.21 -5.27
C ILE A 52 0.81 8.12 -4.99
N ILE A 53 1.21 8.23 -3.73
CA ILE A 53 2.61 8.16 -3.30
C ILE A 53 2.84 6.92 -2.45
N ILE A 54 3.75 6.05 -2.89
CA ILE A 54 4.12 4.81 -2.20
C ILE A 54 5.55 4.95 -1.67
N GLY A 55 5.71 4.89 -0.36
CA GLY A 55 6.96 5.07 0.35
C GLY A 55 7.96 3.93 0.15
N GLU A 56 9.18 4.12 0.68
CA GLU A 56 10.28 3.16 0.60
C GLU A 56 9.93 1.83 1.30
N ASN A 57 10.41 0.72 0.73
CA ASN A 57 10.21 -0.64 1.25
C ASN A 57 8.74 -1.05 1.44
N THR A 58 7.80 -0.30 0.88
CA THR A 58 6.36 -0.56 1.01
C THR A 58 5.90 -1.55 -0.04
N ASN A 59 5.06 -2.50 0.38
CA ASN A 59 4.52 -3.52 -0.51
C ASN A 59 3.00 -3.40 -0.63
N ILE A 60 2.52 -3.44 -1.87
CA ILE A 60 1.10 -3.45 -2.24
C ILE A 60 0.77 -4.84 -2.74
N GLN A 61 0.13 -5.66 -1.89
CA GLN A 61 -0.10 -7.07 -2.17
C GLN A 61 -1.25 -7.32 -3.15
N ASP A 62 -1.30 -8.53 -3.64
CA ASP A 62 -2.13 -8.97 -4.77
C ASP A 62 -3.58 -8.50 -4.70
N LEU A 63 -4.12 -8.10 -5.86
CA LEU A 63 -5.51 -7.68 -6.06
C LEU A 63 -5.92 -6.42 -5.29
N THR A 64 -4.97 -5.63 -4.79
CA THR A 64 -5.23 -4.36 -4.12
C THR A 64 -5.57 -3.29 -5.15
N VAL A 65 -6.55 -2.45 -4.81
CA VAL A 65 -6.96 -1.30 -5.62
C VAL A 65 -6.68 -0.01 -4.87
N ILE A 66 -5.96 0.92 -5.49
CA ILE A 66 -5.68 2.25 -4.94
C ILE A 66 -6.19 3.29 -5.93
N HIS A 67 -7.03 4.20 -5.44
CA HIS A 67 -7.60 5.27 -6.24
C HIS A 67 -7.70 6.58 -5.43
N THR A 68 -7.89 7.68 -6.12
CA THR A 68 -7.96 9.03 -5.56
C THR A 68 -9.18 9.78 -6.06
N ASP A 69 -9.73 10.69 -5.23
CA ASP A 69 -10.65 11.73 -5.67
C ASP A 69 -9.93 13.08 -5.72
N ILE A 70 -10.54 14.07 -6.38
CA ILE A 70 -10.03 15.44 -6.39
C ILE A 70 -9.98 16.00 -4.97
N GLY A 71 -8.81 16.44 -4.52
CA GLY A 71 -8.56 16.93 -3.16
C GLY A 71 -8.43 15.80 -2.11
N ALA A 72 -8.27 14.55 -2.55
CA ALA A 72 -8.06 13.39 -1.67
C ALA A 72 -6.97 12.46 -2.25
N PRO A 73 -5.70 12.85 -2.15
CA PRO A 73 -4.57 12.02 -2.56
C PRO A 73 -4.41 10.76 -1.68
N VAL A 74 -3.67 9.79 -2.16
CA VAL A 74 -3.21 8.66 -1.35
C VAL A 74 -1.73 8.81 -1.04
N THR A 75 -1.38 8.85 0.24
CA THR A 75 0.02 8.86 0.68
C THR A 75 0.26 7.68 1.62
N ILE A 76 1.20 6.82 1.27
CA ILE A 76 1.61 5.67 2.07
C ILE A 76 3.06 5.85 2.45
N GLY A 77 3.34 5.78 3.75
CA GLY A 77 4.67 5.92 4.32
C GLY A 77 5.63 4.79 3.93
N LYS A 78 6.80 4.77 4.57
CA LYS A 78 7.82 3.74 4.38
C LYS A 78 7.54 2.50 5.24
N ASN A 79 8.07 1.34 4.79
CA ASN A 79 7.96 0.06 5.48
C ASN A 79 6.50 -0.38 5.74
N VAL A 80 5.55 0.06 4.92
CA VAL A 80 4.13 -0.27 5.05
C VAL A 80 3.83 -1.57 4.32
N THR A 81 3.04 -2.42 4.96
CA THR A 81 2.49 -3.62 4.33
C THR A 81 1.01 -3.42 4.05
N ILE A 82 0.64 -3.35 2.77
CA ILE A 82 -0.76 -3.36 2.34
C ILE A 82 -1.12 -4.79 1.93
N GLY A 83 -1.96 -5.44 2.73
CA GLY A 83 -2.36 -6.83 2.53
C GLY A 83 -3.17 -7.06 1.25
N HIS A 84 -3.34 -8.33 0.89
CA HIS A 84 -4.08 -8.73 -0.32
C HIS A 84 -5.51 -8.19 -0.34
N ARG A 85 -6.02 -7.79 -1.52
CA ARG A 85 -7.40 -7.34 -1.75
C ARG A 85 -7.83 -6.14 -0.91
N VAL A 86 -6.91 -5.27 -0.54
CA VAL A 86 -7.21 -4.03 0.16
C VAL A 86 -7.75 -2.98 -0.83
N ILE A 87 -8.66 -2.13 -0.37
CA ILE A 87 -9.10 -0.94 -1.10
C ILE A 87 -8.61 0.29 -0.33
N LEU A 88 -7.80 1.13 -0.99
CA LEU A 88 -7.39 2.43 -0.47
C LEU A 88 -7.95 3.52 -1.36
N HIS A 89 -8.67 4.46 -0.76
CA HIS A 89 -9.28 5.55 -1.49
C HIS A 89 -9.07 6.87 -0.76
N GLY A 90 -8.22 7.77 -1.32
CA GLY A 90 -8.01 9.12 -0.81
C GLY A 90 -7.55 9.22 0.65
N CYS A 91 -6.55 8.44 1.09
CA CYS A 91 -6.17 8.31 2.48
C CYS A 91 -4.67 8.49 2.74
N GLU A 92 -4.32 8.73 3.99
CA GLU A 92 -2.93 8.80 4.48
C GLU A 92 -2.63 7.64 5.42
N ILE A 93 -1.49 6.97 5.21
CA ILE A 93 -1.02 5.84 6.04
C ILE A 93 0.41 6.13 6.48
N GLY A 94 0.63 6.19 7.78
CA GLY A 94 1.93 6.44 8.39
C GLY A 94 2.89 5.27 8.27
N ASP A 95 4.17 5.54 8.55
CA ASP A 95 5.27 4.59 8.47
C ASP A 95 5.05 3.34 9.35
N ASP A 96 5.72 2.25 8.99
CA ASP A 96 5.75 1.03 9.81
C ASP A 96 4.34 0.52 10.18
N THR A 97 3.39 0.60 9.26
CA THR A 97 1.98 0.23 9.47
C THR A 97 1.59 -0.98 8.61
N LEU A 98 0.72 -1.83 9.15
CA LEU A 98 0.17 -2.97 8.44
C LEU A 98 -1.33 -2.80 8.24
N ILE A 99 -1.77 -2.84 6.98
CA ILE A 99 -3.18 -2.91 6.61
C ILE A 99 -3.52 -4.36 6.29
N GLY A 100 -4.38 -4.96 7.10
CA GLY A 100 -4.78 -6.36 6.96
C GLY A 100 -5.56 -6.64 5.67
N MET A 101 -5.48 -7.87 5.21
CA MET A 101 -6.11 -8.36 3.98
C MET A 101 -7.61 -8.03 3.91
N GLY A 102 -8.08 -7.60 2.74
CA GLY A 102 -9.49 -7.32 2.49
C GLY A 102 -10.04 -6.06 3.17
N SER A 103 -9.20 -5.25 3.82
CA SER A 103 -9.65 -4.01 4.45
C SER A 103 -10.02 -2.94 3.43
N THR A 104 -10.91 -2.03 3.83
CA THR A 104 -11.32 -0.87 3.02
C THR A 104 -11.07 0.41 3.81
N ILE A 105 -10.27 1.32 3.26
CA ILE A 105 -9.91 2.61 3.85
C ILE A 105 -10.44 3.70 2.93
N LEU A 106 -11.32 4.55 3.45
CA LEU A 106 -12.05 5.55 2.67
C LEU A 106 -11.39 6.93 2.69
N ASN A 107 -11.99 7.90 1.97
CA ASN A 107 -11.47 9.25 1.79
C ASN A 107 -11.16 9.96 3.11
N ARG A 108 -10.08 10.74 3.10
CA ARG A 108 -9.64 11.59 4.21
C ARG A 108 -9.36 10.85 5.51
N VAL A 109 -9.22 9.52 5.44
CA VAL A 109 -8.74 8.73 6.60
C VAL A 109 -7.26 9.02 6.78
N LYS A 110 -6.88 9.21 8.05
CA LYS A 110 -5.47 9.32 8.47
C LYS A 110 -5.16 8.20 9.46
N ILE A 111 -4.25 7.32 9.07
CA ILE A 111 -3.75 6.25 9.92
C ILE A 111 -2.33 6.61 10.34
N GLY A 112 -2.08 6.66 11.63
CA GLY A 112 -0.77 6.95 12.20
C GLY A 112 0.27 5.87 11.89
N ARG A 113 1.47 6.05 12.40
CA ARG A 113 2.56 5.09 12.29
C ARG A 113 2.41 3.93 13.29
N ASN A 114 3.11 2.83 13.01
CA ASN A 114 3.14 1.66 13.89
C ASN A 114 1.75 1.06 14.15
N CYS A 115 0.82 1.21 13.22
CA CYS A 115 -0.55 0.72 13.36
C CYS A 115 -0.74 -0.67 12.74
N ILE A 116 -1.72 -1.40 13.27
CA ILE A 116 -2.24 -2.62 12.64
C ILE A 116 -3.73 -2.42 12.40
N ILE A 117 -4.14 -2.43 11.15
CA ILE A 117 -5.54 -2.53 10.77
C ILE A 117 -5.83 -4.02 10.52
N GLY A 118 -6.73 -4.58 11.29
CA GLY A 118 -7.09 -6.00 11.19
C GLY A 118 -7.74 -6.34 9.84
N ALA A 119 -7.63 -7.60 9.42
CA ALA A 119 -8.22 -8.06 8.16
C ALA A 119 -9.73 -7.79 8.09
N ASN A 120 -10.22 -7.43 6.88
CA ASN A 120 -11.61 -7.05 6.60
C ASN A 120 -12.14 -5.89 7.45
N ALA A 121 -11.27 -5.03 7.98
CA ALA A 121 -11.71 -3.81 8.65
C ALA A 121 -12.21 -2.78 7.63
N LEU A 122 -13.25 -2.02 8.03
CA LEU A 122 -13.74 -0.87 7.28
C LEU A 122 -13.42 0.40 8.08
N ILE A 123 -12.59 1.28 7.54
CA ILE A 123 -12.30 2.59 8.14
C ILE A 123 -13.11 3.64 7.40
N PRO A 124 -14.15 4.20 8.03
CA PRO A 124 -15.02 5.19 7.40
C PRO A 124 -14.30 6.50 7.09
N GLU A 125 -14.85 7.23 6.13
CA GLU A 125 -14.35 8.53 5.68
C GLU A 125 -14.04 9.50 6.83
N GLY A 126 -12.94 10.24 6.71
CA GLY A 126 -12.51 11.26 7.66
C GLY A 126 -12.05 10.74 9.02
N LYS A 127 -11.94 9.43 9.21
CA LYS A 127 -11.50 8.86 10.48
C LYS A 127 -10.01 9.06 10.70
N GLU A 128 -9.64 9.48 11.90
CA GLU A 128 -8.24 9.53 12.35
C GLU A 128 -7.95 8.38 13.31
N ILE A 129 -6.87 7.65 13.04
CA ILE A 129 -6.36 6.54 13.85
C ILE A 129 -5.01 6.99 14.43
N PRO A 130 -4.87 7.09 15.75
CA PRO A 130 -3.62 7.48 16.38
C PRO A 130 -2.47 6.50 16.12
N ASP A 131 -1.23 6.96 16.29
CA ASP A 131 -0.04 6.11 16.29
C ASP A 131 -0.20 4.91 17.24
N ASN A 132 0.46 3.81 16.90
CA ASN A 132 0.54 2.59 17.70
C ASN A 132 -0.80 1.90 17.98
N SER A 133 -1.82 2.10 17.14
CA SER A 133 -3.17 1.55 17.33
C SER A 133 -3.37 0.21 16.65
N LEU A 134 -3.95 -0.76 17.36
CA LEU A 134 -4.57 -1.95 16.77
C LEU A 134 -6.06 -1.68 16.55
N VAL A 135 -6.49 -1.73 15.29
CA VAL A 135 -7.88 -1.47 14.87
C VAL A 135 -8.49 -2.74 14.32
N MET A 136 -9.74 -3.04 14.71
CA MET A 136 -10.48 -4.20 14.19
C MET A 136 -11.94 -3.85 13.93
N GLY A 137 -12.56 -4.58 12.99
CA GLY A 137 -14.00 -4.59 12.73
C GLY A 137 -14.47 -3.70 11.57
N ALA A 138 -15.76 -3.77 11.30
CA ALA A 138 -16.47 -2.97 10.31
C ALA A 138 -17.76 -2.42 10.95
N PRO A 139 -17.80 -1.13 11.34
CA PRO A 139 -16.72 -0.14 11.25
C PRO A 139 -15.55 -0.42 12.21
N GLY A 140 -14.34 -0.06 11.78
CA GLY A 140 -13.10 -0.25 12.53
C GLY A 140 -13.04 0.58 13.82
N LYS A 141 -12.62 -0.07 14.91
CA LYS A 141 -12.43 0.57 16.22
C LYS A 141 -11.05 0.24 16.77
N VAL A 142 -10.41 1.23 17.37
CA VAL A 142 -9.18 0.99 18.16
C VAL A 142 -9.53 0.07 19.32
N VAL A 143 -8.87 -1.08 19.41
CA VAL A 143 -9.13 -2.08 20.45
C VAL A 143 -8.05 -2.12 21.51
N LYS A 144 -6.82 -1.76 21.16
CA LYS A 144 -5.68 -1.63 22.10
C LYS A 144 -4.47 -1.05 21.36
N ASP A 145 -3.40 -0.81 22.09
CA ASP A 145 -2.10 -0.46 21.53
C ASP A 145 -1.43 -1.68 20.89
N VAL A 146 -0.64 -1.43 19.87
CA VAL A 146 0.23 -2.44 19.22
C VAL A 146 1.38 -2.75 20.19
N SER A 147 1.62 -4.04 20.45
CA SER A 147 2.71 -4.47 21.32
C SER A 147 4.07 -4.42 20.59
N GLU A 148 5.17 -4.40 21.34
CA GLU A 148 6.53 -4.45 20.77
C GLU A 148 6.74 -5.67 19.88
N VAL A 149 6.22 -6.82 20.25
CA VAL A 149 6.28 -8.05 19.43
C VAL A 149 5.57 -7.85 18.09
N GLN A 150 4.40 -7.23 18.10
CA GLN A 150 3.66 -6.94 16.87
C GLN A 150 4.39 -5.90 16.00
N LEU A 151 5.05 -4.89 16.60
CA LEU A 151 5.89 -3.94 15.85
C LEU A 151 7.05 -4.65 15.14
N GLN A 152 7.69 -5.63 15.78
CA GLN A 152 8.74 -6.42 15.12
C GLN A 152 8.17 -7.21 13.93
N VAL A 153 6.98 -7.80 14.07
CA VAL A 153 6.32 -8.53 12.97
C VAL A 153 6.04 -7.61 11.78
N ILE A 154 5.57 -6.38 12.00
CA ILE A 154 5.35 -5.39 10.93
C ILE A 154 6.66 -5.12 10.18
N LYS A 155 7.74 -4.81 10.91
CA LYS A 155 9.06 -4.51 10.32
C LYS A 155 9.61 -5.70 9.52
N MET A 156 9.50 -6.89 10.10
CA MET A 156 9.93 -8.12 9.40
C MET A 156 9.12 -8.37 8.13
N SER A 157 7.82 -8.06 8.13
CA SER A 157 6.98 -8.16 6.94
C SER A 157 7.51 -7.30 5.78
N ALA A 158 7.83 -6.03 6.04
CA ALA A 158 8.36 -5.13 5.02
C ALA A 158 9.69 -5.65 4.45
N ILE A 159 10.63 -6.06 5.31
CA ILE A 159 11.92 -6.63 4.91
C ILE A 159 11.71 -7.88 4.04
N HIS A 160 10.85 -8.80 4.50
CA HIS A 160 10.54 -10.03 3.77
C HIS A 160 10.00 -9.73 2.36
N TYR A 161 9.13 -8.73 2.20
CA TYR A 161 8.60 -8.37 0.89
C TYR A 161 9.64 -7.71 -0.02
N VAL A 162 10.63 -7.00 0.52
CA VAL A 162 11.78 -6.53 -0.26
C VAL A 162 12.61 -7.71 -0.78
N GLU A 163 12.95 -8.68 0.05
CA GLU A 163 13.65 -9.90 -0.37
C GLU A 163 12.83 -10.72 -1.38
N ASN A 164 11.52 -10.81 -1.14
CA ASN A 164 10.61 -11.59 -1.97
C ASN A 164 10.47 -11.03 -3.38
N TRP A 165 10.28 -9.71 -3.54
CA TRP A 165 10.20 -9.14 -4.87
C TRP A 165 11.53 -9.28 -5.65
N GLN A 166 12.68 -9.17 -4.96
CA GLN A 166 13.99 -9.41 -5.58
C GLN A 166 14.14 -10.86 -6.07
N ARG A 167 13.60 -11.83 -5.33
CA ARG A 167 13.52 -13.22 -5.76
C ARG A 167 12.60 -13.39 -6.98
N HIS A 168 11.41 -12.78 -6.96
CA HIS A 168 10.45 -12.83 -8.07
C HIS A 168 11.01 -12.21 -9.34
N SER A 169 11.66 -11.05 -9.25
CA SER A 169 12.24 -10.36 -10.40
C SER A 169 13.29 -11.21 -11.16
N LYS A 170 13.97 -12.13 -10.47
CA LYS A 170 15.02 -12.99 -11.03
C LYS A 170 14.55 -14.39 -11.38
N GLY A 171 13.59 -14.92 -10.63
CA GLY A 171 13.29 -16.35 -10.62
C GLY A 171 11.98 -16.75 -11.29
N ILE A 172 11.02 -15.83 -11.44
CA ILE A 172 9.73 -16.19 -12.03
C ILE A 172 9.85 -16.40 -13.55
N LYS A 173 9.26 -17.49 -14.03
CA LYS A 173 9.21 -17.81 -15.46
C LYS A 173 7.81 -18.28 -15.81
N ARG A 174 7.24 -17.71 -16.88
CA ARG A 174 6.01 -18.20 -17.47
C ARG A 174 6.26 -19.54 -18.14
N ILE A 175 5.47 -20.55 -17.87
CA ILE A 175 5.61 -21.91 -18.41
C ILE A 175 4.42 -22.37 -19.26
N GLY A 176 3.47 -21.48 -19.52
CA GLY A 176 2.29 -21.73 -20.34
C GLY A 176 1.56 -20.45 -20.72
#